data_29f7fba69735ea76ce26e7854e6b3cff
#
_entry.id   29f7fba69735ea76ce26e7854e6b3cff
#
_cell.length_a   1.000
_cell.length_b   1.000
_cell.length_c   1.000
_cell.angle_alpha   90.00
_cell.angle_beta   90.00
_cell.angle_gamma   90.00
#
_symmetry.space_group_name_H-M   'P 1'
#
loop_
_entity.id
_entity.type
_entity.pdbx_description
1 polymer ?
#
loop_
_entity_poly.entity_id
_entity_poly.type
_entity_poly.pdbx_seq_one_letter_code
_entity_poly.pdbx_strand_id
1 'polypeptide(L)'
;WNQKVGYLGYQIETNKFKVCFGTKVLLKKDKKAFIAQRDSQLSFVGCKTESAGNQLFQLSYDNRTNQFQIQLRKDWGGYKNSKDKYVYGKCHFSYYKNKIVEILKEQTSPLSYKVIRKNERYFLHCTFEIEVKSEEVLTRKNHGVIGLDFNKGFVTLSETNEYGHLIRTDKFIYRFGQNQKTRTDLEQIASKVKNLALETGKDVIIEGLDFQSTKAKTIAKQGKQGRKYNHMLHTLAYSKFVSIVDNCCYRNHVNLIKVNPAWTSWIASHKFCHPMKLNVHIGASYVIARRGQGFYNRVNTAA
;
A
#
# COMPACT_ATOMS: atom_id res chain seq x y z
N TRP A 1 10.18 -11.84 -25.50
CA TRP A 1 9.73 -12.26 -24.18
C TRP A 1 9.47 -13.76 -24.11
N ASN A 2 8.69 -14.31 -25.01
CA ASN A 2 8.34 -15.74 -25.06
C ASN A 2 9.57 -16.66 -25.24
N GLN A 3 10.58 -16.24 -26.01
CA GLN A 3 11.84 -16.99 -26.14
C GLN A 3 12.66 -17.01 -24.83
N LYS A 4 12.69 -15.91 -24.06
CA LYS A 4 13.35 -15.87 -22.75
C LYS A 4 12.65 -16.73 -21.69
N VAL A 5 11.31 -16.78 -21.70
CA VAL A 5 10.52 -17.59 -20.78
C VAL A 5 10.68 -19.08 -21.10
N GLY A 6 10.63 -19.47 -22.37
CA GLY A 6 10.88 -20.84 -22.83
C GLY A 6 12.31 -21.31 -22.50
N TYR A 7 13.31 -20.44 -22.69
CA TYR A 7 14.70 -20.75 -22.36
C TYR A 7 14.93 -20.91 -20.85
N LEU A 8 14.32 -20.04 -20.03
CA LEU A 8 14.37 -20.18 -18.57
C LEU A 8 13.65 -21.44 -18.08
N GLY A 9 12.51 -21.81 -18.68
CA GLY A 9 11.80 -23.06 -18.41
C GLY A 9 12.69 -24.27 -18.68
N TYR A 10 13.30 -24.34 -19.85
CA TYR A 10 14.25 -25.40 -20.23
C TYR A 10 15.44 -25.49 -19.28
N GLN A 11 15.97 -24.36 -18.80
CA GLN A 11 17.09 -24.35 -17.86
C GLN A 11 16.71 -24.80 -16.45
N ILE A 12 15.46 -24.54 -16.02
CA ILE A 12 14.92 -25.04 -14.74
C ILE A 12 14.79 -26.55 -14.80
N GLU A 13 14.20 -27.12 -15.88
CA GLU A 13 14.01 -28.56 -16.05
C GLU A 13 15.32 -29.33 -16.15
N THR A 14 16.31 -28.79 -16.81
CA THR A 14 17.61 -29.44 -17.01
C THR A 14 18.59 -29.24 -15.86
N ASN A 15 18.19 -28.59 -14.75
CA ASN A 15 19.06 -28.22 -13.61
C ASN A 15 20.35 -27.47 -14.01
N LYS A 16 20.44 -26.98 -15.24
CA LYS A 16 21.63 -26.29 -15.77
C LYS A 16 21.75 -24.86 -15.25
N PHE A 17 20.68 -24.30 -14.68
CA PHE A 17 20.67 -22.93 -14.18
C PHE A 17 20.06 -22.83 -12.78
N LYS A 18 20.76 -22.18 -11.88
CA LYS A 18 20.20 -21.80 -10.57
C LYS A 18 19.34 -20.55 -10.75
N VAL A 19 18.09 -20.72 -11.19
CA VAL A 19 17.15 -19.59 -11.25
C VAL A 19 16.82 -19.15 -9.85
N CYS A 20 17.15 -17.90 -9.53
CA CYS A 20 16.90 -17.32 -8.22
C CYS A 20 15.66 -16.43 -8.30
N PHE A 21 14.52 -16.94 -7.82
CA PHE A 21 13.33 -16.11 -7.58
C PHE A 21 13.43 -15.56 -6.15
N GLY A 22 13.66 -14.25 -6.02
CA GLY A 22 13.80 -13.59 -4.74
C GLY A 22 15.21 -13.08 -4.45
N THR A 23 15.48 -12.69 -3.20
CA THR A 23 16.78 -12.14 -2.84
C THR A 23 17.83 -13.22 -2.72
N LYS A 24 19.01 -13.00 -3.28
CA LYS A 24 20.21 -13.87 -3.10
C LYS A 24 20.51 -14.14 -1.62
N VAL A 25 20.03 -13.28 -0.72
CA VAL A 25 20.20 -13.39 0.73
C VAL A 25 19.52 -14.64 1.29
N LEU A 26 18.26 -14.89 0.92
CA LEU A 26 17.54 -16.09 1.40
C LEU A 26 18.18 -17.38 0.88
N LEU A 27 18.57 -17.40 -0.41
CA LEU A 27 19.24 -18.56 -1.01
C LEU A 27 20.56 -18.87 -0.32
N LYS A 28 21.33 -17.84 0.07
CA LYS A 28 22.61 -18.02 0.79
C LYS A 28 22.40 -18.46 2.24
N LYS A 29 21.36 -17.97 2.90
CA LYS A 29 21.07 -18.19 4.32
C LYS A 29 20.39 -19.55 4.56
N ASP A 30 19.40 -19.90 3.74
CA ASP A 30 18.64 -21.13 3.85
C ASP A 30 18.11 -21.59 2.49
N LYS A 31 18.83 -22.52 1.86
CA LYS A 31 18.47 -23.06 0.54
C LYS A 31 17.12 -23.81 0.56
N LYS A 32 16.80 -24.53 1.65
CA LYS A 32 15.54 -25.29 1.76
C LYS A 32 14.34 -24.33 1.85
N ALA A 33 14.43 -23.30 2.70
CA ALA A 33 13.40 -22.28 2.81
C ALA A 33 13.22 -21.52 1.49
N PHE A 34 14.32 -21.21 0.77
CA PHE A 34 14.25 -20.59 -0.54
C PHE A 34 13.50 -21.45 -1.56
N ILE A 35 13.81 -22.75 -1.65
CA ILE A 35 13.14 -23.68 -2.57
C ILE A 35 11.66 -23.79 -2.19
N ALA A 36 11.34 -23.98 -0.92
CA ALA A 36 9.97 -24.08 -0.44
C ALA A 36 9.16 -22.80 -0.79
N GLN A 37 9.75 -21.62 -0.62
CA GLN A 37 9.10 -20.35 -0.98
C GLN A 37 8.91 -20.23 -2.49
N ARG A 38 9.92 -20.60 -3.28
CA ARG A 38 9.85 -20.59 -4.75
C ARG A 38 8.72 -21.50 -5.24
N ASP A 39 8.65 -22.73 -4.73
CA ASP A 39 7.71 -23.74 -5.21
C ASP A 39 6.29 -23.56 -4.62
N SER A 40 6.14 -22.62 -3.67
CA SER A 40 4.84 -22.31 -3.06
C SER A 40 4.02 -21.27 -3.80
N GLN A 41 4.54 -20.64 -4.86
CA GLN A 41 3.82 -19.55 -5.53
C GLN A 41 4.09 -19.48 -7.04
N LEU A 42 3.02 -19.13 -7.80
CA LEU A 42 3.05 -18.83 -9.23
C LEU A 42 2.45 -17.44 -9.44
N SER A 43 3.06 -16.65 -10.31
CA SER A 43 2.57 -15.30 -10.64
C SER A 43 2.41 -15.13 -12.14
N PHE A 44 1.28 -14.56 -12.55
CA PHE A 44 0.89 -14.29 -13.92
C PHE A 44 0.55 -12.81 -14.03
N VAL A 45 1.36 -12.06 -14.76
CA VAL A 45 1.15 -10.62 -14.96
C VAL A 45 0.24 -10.40 -16.14
N GLY A 46 -0.84 -9.66 -15.94
CA GLY A 46 -1.76 -9.28 -17.00
C GLY A 46 -1.17 -8.19 -17.89
N CYS A 47 -1.57 -8.20 -19.16
CA CYS A 47 -1.16 -7.22 -20.15
C CYS A 47 -2.36 -6.80 -20.99
N LYS A 48 -2.50 -5.50 -21.27
CA LYS A 48 -3.60 -4.95 -22.10
C LYS A 48 -3.58 -5.46 -23.55
N THR A 49 -2.42 -5.88 -24.05
CA THR A 49 -2.25 -6.38 -25.42
C THR A 49 -2.50 -7.87 -25.56
N GLU A 50 -2.75 -8.59 -24.46
CA GLU A 50 -3.03 -10.03 -24.50
C GLU A 50 -4.54 -10.31 -24.55
N SER A 51 -4.91 -11.37 -25.25
CA SER A 51 -6.30 -11.86 -25.28
C SER A 51 -6.77 -12.16 -23.86
N ALA A 52 -7.94 -11.67 -23.48
CA ALA A 52 -8.50 -11.77 -22.15
C ALA A 52 -7.57 -11.22 -21.03
N GLY A 53 -6.63 -10.32 -21.39
CA GLY A 53 -5.71 -9.68 -20.46
C GLY A 53 -4.62 -10.57 -19.85
N ASN A 54 -4.63 -11.89 -20.13
CA ASN A 54 -3.61 -12.86 -19.71
C ASN A 54 -3.75 -14.17 -20.45
N GLN A 55 -2.78 -14.54 -21.28
CA GLN A 55 -2.84 -15.75 -22.11
C GLN A 55 -2.63 -17.05 -21.34
N LEU A 56 -1.91 -17.00 -20.24
CA LEU A 56 -1.53 -18.19 -19.47
C LEU A 56 -2.55 -18.56 -18.40
N PHE A 57 -3.15 -17.55 -17.77
CA PHE A 57 -4.11 -17.71 -16.69
C PHE A 57 -5.38 -16.92 -17.01
N GLN A 58 -6.45 -17.63 -17.30
CA GLN A 58 -7.74 -17.02 -17.59
C GLN A 58 -8.71 -17.25 -16.45
N LEU A 59 -9.45 -16.21 -16.09
CA LEU A 59 -10.52 -16.24 -15.11
C LEU A 59 -11.82 -15.90 -15.82
N SER A 60 -12.86 -16.69 -15.59
CA SER A 60 -14.21 -16.42 -16.08
C SER A 60 -15.20 -16.50 -14.91
N TYR A 61 -16.36 -15.90 -15.07
CA TYR A 61 -17.42 -15.94 -14.08
C TYR A 61 -18.69 -16.55 -14.66
N ASP A 62 -19.16 -17.60 -14.02
CA ASP A 62 -20.40 -18.27 -14.38
C ASP A 62 -21.55 -17.73 -13.53
N ASN A 63 -22.46 -16.98 -14.14
CA ASN A 63 -23.62 -16.38 -13.50
C ASN A 63 -24.61 -17.43 -12.96
N ARG A 64 -24.67 -18.64 -13.56
CA ARG A 64 -25.63 -19.69 -13.15
C ARG A 64 -25.19 -20.34 -11.85
N THR A 65 -23.92 -20.65 -11.73
CA THR A 65 -23.35 -21.30 -10.55
C THR A 65 -22.82 -20.31 -9.53
N ASN A 66 -22.76 -19.01 -9.86
CA ASN A 66 -22.22 -17.94 -9.03
C ASN A 66 -20.76 -18.18 -8.61
N GLN A 67 -19.97 -18.84 -9.48
CA GLN A 67 -18.59 -19.25 -9.24
C GLN A 67 -17.63 -18.70 -10.29
N PHE A 68 -16.39 -18.46 -9.88
CA PHE A 68 -15.30 -18.18 -10.79
C PHE A 68 -14.66 -19.48 -11.25
N GLN A 69 -14.41 -19.57 -12.55
CA GLN A 69 -13.71 -20.68 -13.19
C GLN A 69 -12.32 -20.23 -13.61
N ILE A 70 -11.34 -21.07 -13.34
CA ILE A 70 -9.93 -20.87 -13.67
C ILE A 70 -9.59 -21.79 -14.83
N GLN A 71 -8.86 -21.24 -15.81
CA GLN A 71 -8.24 -21.99 -16.87
C GLN A 71 -6.76 -21.62 -16.94
N LEU A 72 -5.88 -22.55 -16.59
CA LEU A 72 -4.43 -22.38 -16.59
C LEU A 72 -3.83 -23.20 -17.73
N ARG A 73 -3.06 -22.56 -18.59
CA ARG A 73 -2.37 -23.19 -19.71
C ARG A 73 -1.13 -23.94 -19.24
N LYS A 74 -0.96 -25.20 -19.67
CA LYS A 74 0.15 -26.10 -19.26
C LYS A 74 1.39 -26.00 -20.15
N ASP A 75 1.28 -25.55 -21.39
CA ASP A 75 2.32 -25.63 -22.42
C ASP A 75 3.45 -24.59 -22.31
N TRP A 76 3.50 -23.86 -21.22
CA TRP A 76 4.58 -22.90 -20.90
C TRP A 76 5.91 -23.56 -20.50
N GLY A 77 5.94 -24.90 -20.27
CA GLY A 77 7.11 -25.67 -19.87
C GLY A 77 7.61 -26.71 -20.88
N GLY A 78 7.19 -26.65 -22.14
CA GLY A 78 7.65 -27.60 -23.16
C GLY A 78 6.76 -28.82 -23.40
N TYR A 79 5.61 -28.90 -22.74
CA TYR A 79 4.60 -29.97 -22.96
C TYR A 79 3.84 -29.77 -24.25
N LYS A 80 4.56 -29.86 -25.39
CA LYS A 80 3.98 -29.63 -26.72
C LYS A 80 2.93 -30.65 -27.19
N ASN A 81 2.83 -31.81 -26.53
CA ASN A 81 2.03 -32.95 -27.00
C ASN A 81 0.95 -33.46 -26.05
N SER A 82 0.59 -32.74 -24.97
CA SER A 82 -0.51 -33.21 -24.12
C SER A 82 -1.87 -32.88 -24.73
N LYS A 83 -2.75 -33.87 -24.82
CA LYS A 83 -4.15 -33.71 -25.23
C LYS A 83 -4.87 -32.69 -24.34
N ASP A 84 -4.42 -32.54 -23.09
CA ASP A 84 -4.90 -31.57 -22.11
C ASP A 84 -3.98 -30.35 -22.03
N LYS A 85 -4.26 -29.35 -22.82
CA LYS A 85 -3.51 -28.09 -22.81
C LYS A 85 -3.75 -27.22 -21.55
N TYR A 86 -4.78 -27.51 -20.77
CA TYR A 86 -5.25 -26.67 -19.70
C TYR A 86 -5.47 -27.43 -18.38
N VAL A 87 -5.29 -26.74 -17.27
CA VAL A 87 -5.79 -27.14 -15.94
C VAL A 87 -7.00 -26.27 -15.62
N TYR A 88 -8.06 -26.88 -15.18
CA TYR A 88 -9.28 -26.20 -14.77
C TYR A 88 -9.44 -26.21 -13.27
N GLY A 89 -10.00 -25.15 -12.73
CA GLY A 89 -10.27 -25.03 -11.30
C GLY A 89 -11.42 -24.08 -11.03
N LYS A 90 -11.86 -24.05 -9.79
CA LYS A 90 -12.88 -23.11 -9.32
C LYS A 90 -12.31 -22.31 -8.16
N CYS A 91 -12.72 -21.05 -8.03
CA CYS A 91 -12.35 -20.22 -6.89
C CYS A 91 -13.49 -19.29 -6.46
N HIS A 92 -13.31 -18.68 -5.31
CA HIS A 92 -14.22 -17.71 -4.75
C HIS A 92 -13.44 -16.51 -4.24
N PHE A 93 -13.97 -15.30 -4.46
CA PHE A 93 -13.41 -14.07 -3.89
C PHE A 93 -14.35 -13.52 -2.82
N SER A 94 -13.85 -13.35 -1.61
CA SER A 94 -14.57 -12.76 -0.50
C SER A 94 -14.67 -11.23 -0.60
N TYR A 95 -13.74 -10.61 -1.34
CA TYR A 95 -13.66 -9.16 -1.51
C TYR A 95 -13.66 -8.80 -2.99
N TYR A 96 -14.25 -7.66 -3.32
CA TYR A 96 -14.30 -7.10 -4.68
C TYR A 96 -14.90 -8.01 -5.76
N LYS A 97 -15.73 -9.00 -5.39
CA LYS A 97 -16.34 -9.93 -6.33
C LYS A 97 -17.02 -9.22 -7.49
N ASN A 98 -17.90 -8.25 -7.19
CA ASN A 98 -18.67 -7.53 -8.21
C ASN A 98 -17.75 -6.75 -9.16
N LYS A 99 -16.69 -6.12 -8.62
CA LYS A 99 -15.74 -5.37 -9.43
C LYS A 99 -14.91 -6.27 -10.34
N ILE A 100 -14.51 -7.45 -9.87
CA ILE A 100 -13.82 -8.46 -10.70
C ILE A 100 -14.74 -8.92 -11.83
N VAL A 101 -16.04 -9.18 -11.52
CA VAL A 101 -17.04 -9.58 -12.53
C VAL A 101 -17.23 -8.48 -13.58
N GLU A 102 -17.31 -7.22 -13.17
CA GLU A 102 -17.40 -6.06 -14.06
C GLU A 102 -16.20 -6.00 -15.01
N ILE A 103 -14.96 -6.07 -14.47
CA ILE A 103 -13.73 -6.03 -15.24
C ILE A 103 -13.66 -7.21 -16.24
N LEU A 104 -14.09 -8.41 -15.85
CA LEU A 104 -14.13 -9.58 -16.73
C LEU A 104 -15.14 -9.42 -17.87
N LYS A 105 -16.28 -8.75 -17.62
CA LYS A 105 -17.31 -8.50 -18.65
C LYS A 105 -16.88 -7.39 -19.62
N GLU A 106 -16.35 -6.31 -19.08
CA GLU A 106 -16.05 -5.10 -19.85
C GLU A 106 -14.62 -5.07 -20.41
N GLN A 107 -13.74 -5.96 -19.92
CA GLN A 107 -12.32 -6.03 -20.27
C GLN A 107 -11.59 -4.68 -20.12
N THR A 108 -12.00 -3.89 -19.15
CA THR A 108 -11.52 -2.52 -18.92
C THR A 108 -10.09 -2.46 -18.41
N SER A 109 -9.63 -3.50 -17.69
CA SER A 109 -8.31 -3.55 -17.07
C SER A 109 -7.72 -4.97 -17.11
N PRO A 110 -6.40 -5.12 -17.35
CA PRO A 110 -5.75 -6.42 -17.28
C PRO A 110 -5.71 -6.92 -15.83
N LEU A 111 -6.02 -8.20 -15.65
CA LEU A 111 -5.96 -8.86 -14.37
C LEU A 111 -4.63 -9.61 -14.21
N SER A 112 -3.92 -9.35 -13.12
CA SER A 112 -2.74 -10.11 -12.72
C SER A 112 -3.12 -11.10 -11.62
N TYR A 113 -2.56 -12.30 -11.68
CA TYR A 113 -2.90 -13.37 -10.78
C TYR A 113 -1.67 -13.89 -10.04
N LYS A 114 -1.86 -14.26 -8.78
CA LYS A 114 -0.86 -14.95 -7.99
C LYS A 114 -1.51 -16.12 -7.26
N VAL A 115 -1.07 -17.33 -7.58
CA VAL A 115 -1.48 -18.55 -6.89
C VAL A 115 -0.46 -18.84 -5.79
N ILE A 116 -0.92 -19.04 -4.57
CA ILE A 116 -0.09 -19.36 -3.42
C ILE A 116 -0.56 -20.68 -2.82
N ARG A 117 0.35 -21.63 -2.61
CA ARG A 117 0.12 -22.84 -1.83
C ARG A 117 0.50 -22.59 -0.37
N LYS A 118 -0.43 -22.80 0.55
CA LYS A 118 -0.20 -22.67 1.99
C LYS A 118 -1.01 -23.74 2.72
N ASN A 119 -0.33 -24.57 3.52
CA ASN A 119 -0.96 -25.65 4.30
C ASN A 119 -1.91 -26.52 3.44
N GLU A 120 -1.38 -27.07 2.35
CA GLU A 120 -2.11 -27.93 1.37
C GLU A 120 -3.32 -27.26 0.69
N ARG A 121 -3.53 -25.95 0.88
CA ARG A 121 -4.58 -25.17 0.24
C ARG A 121 -3.98 -24.19 -0.76
N TYR A 122 -4.73 -23.91 -1.82
CA TYR A 122 -4.37 -22.92 -2.82
C TYR A 122 -5.20 -21.67 -2.64
N PHE A 123 -4.52 -20.52 -2.69
CA PHE A 123 -5.13 -19.20 -2.62
C PHE A 123 -4.83 -18.46 -3.91
N LEU A 124 -5.88 -17.91 -4.52
CA LEU A 124 -5.76 -17.04 -5.69
C LEU A 124 -5.87 -15.59 -5.26
N HIS A 125 -4.81 -14.82 -5.53
CA HIS A 125 -4.82 -13.37 -5.42
C HIS A 125 -5.02 -12.80 -6.82
N CYS A 126 -6.00 -11.93 -6.97
CA CYS A 126 -6.26 -11.17 -8.18
C CYS A 126 -5.89 -9.71 -7.92
N THR A 127 -5.09 -9.12 -8.81
CA THR A 127 -4.64 -7.72 -8.73
C THR A 127 -5.10 -6.98 -9.97
N PHE A 128 -5.72 -5.83 -9.78
CA PHE A 128 -6.23 -4.96 -10.84
C PHE A 128 -6.17 -3.50 -10.39
N GLU A 129 -6.22 -2.60 -11.35
CA GLU A 129 -6.29 -1.16 -11.09
C GLU A 129 -7.75 -0.73 -10.93
N ILE A 130 -8.01 0.14 -9.98
CA ILE A 130 -9.31 0.80 -9.80
C ILE A 130 -9.05 2.29 -9.96
N GLU A 131 -9.73 2.91 -10.90
CA GLU A 131 -9.77 4.38 -11.00
C GLU A 131 -10.96 4.90 -10.19
N VAL A 132 -10.70 5.78 -9.24
CA VAL A 132 -11.76 6.54 -8.56
C VAL A 132 -11.99 7.82 -9.35
N LYS A 133 -13.18 8.00 -9.87
CA LYS A 133 -13.56 9.26 -10.54
C LYS A 133 -13.56 10.40 -9.52
N SER A 134 -13.06 11.55 -9.91
CA SER A 134 -13.01 12.74 -9.03
C SER A 134 -14.40 13.15 -8.50
N GLU A 135 -15.45 12.88 -9.26
CA GLU A 135 -16.84 13.11 -8.89
C GLU A 135 -17.34 12.22 -7.75
N GLU A 136 -16.65 11.10 -7.50
CA GLU A 136 -16.99 10.16 -6.42
C GLU A 136 -16.38 10.55 -5.07
N VAL A 137 -15.51 11.57 -5.01
CA VAL A 137 -14.86 11.99 -3.76
C VAL A 137 -15.86 12.70 -2.85
N LEU A 138 -16.05 12.17 -1.64
CA LEU A 138 -17.06 12.61 -0.68
C LEU A 138 -16.58 13.73 0.26
N THR A 139 -15.28 14.02 0.28
CA THR A 139 -14.66 15.00 1.19
C THR A 139 -14.08 16.19 0.45
N ARG A 140 -13.98 17.34 1.10
CA ARG A 140 -13.47 18.57 0.50
C ARG A 140 -12.74 19.42 1.53
N LYS A 141 -11.61 20.03 1.15
CA LYS A 141 -10.82 20.94 1.99
C LYS A 141 -11.54 22.21 2.41
N ASN A 142 -12.61 22.59 1.69
CA ASN A 142 -13.39 23.80 1.99
C ASN A 142 -14.16 23.70 3.31
N HIS A 143 -14.46 22.48 3.79
CA HIS A 143 -15.11 22.26 5.08
C HIS A 143 -14.12 22.28 6.26
N GLY A 144 -12.83 22.50 6.00
CA GLY A 144 -11.74 22.24 6.89
C GLY A 144 -11.05 20.93 6.55
N VAL A 145 -10.07 20.52 7.34
CA VAL A 145 -9.27 19.31 7.07
C VAL A 145 -8.87 18.59 8.35
N ILE A 146 -8.41 17.35 8.19
CA ILE A 146 -7.86 16.52 9.26
C ILE A 146 -6.38 16.30 8.97
N GLY A 147 -5.49 16.93 9.75
CA GLY A 147 -4.05 16.76 9.65
C GLY A 147 -3.52 15.67 10.57
N LEU A 148 -2.63 14.83 10.05
CA LEU A 148 -2.01 13.74 10.79
C LEU A 148 -0.50 13.92 10.88
N ASP A 149 0.05 13.80 12.09
CA ASP A 149 1.50 13.73 12.33
C ASP A 149 1.85 12.36 12.93
N PHE A 150 2.72 11.63 12.24
CA PHE A 150 3.12 10.27 12.59
C PHE A 150 4.40 10.24 13.40
N ASN A 151 4.32 9.71 14.60
CA ASN A 151 5.43 9.60 15.54
C ASN A 151 5.70 8.15 15.94
N LYS A 152 6.84 7.92 16.61
CA LYS A 152 7.17 6.61 17.15
C LYS A 152 6.21 6.24 18.29
N GLY A 153 5.33 5.27 18.05
CA GLY A 153 4.38 4.75 19.03
C GLY A 153 3.05 5.49 19.11
N PHE A 154 2.88 6.59 18.38
CA PHE A 154 1.60 7.30 18.33
C PHE A 154 1.43 8.13 17.05
N VAL A 155 0.19 8.45 16.75
CA VAL A 155 -0.22 9.39 15.69
C VAL A 155 -1.04 10.49 16.35
N THR A 156 -0.73 11.75 16.05
CA THR A 156 -1.57 12.88 16.46
C THR A 156 -2.44 13.35 15.32
N LEU A 157 -3.64 13.79 15.66
CA LEU A 157 -4.65 14.31 14.74
C LEU A 157 -5.02 15.72 15.16
N SER A 158 -5.15 16.60 14.21
CA SER A 158 -5.74 17.94 14.38
C SER A 158 -6.78 18.18 13.31
N GLU A 159 -7.99 18.53 13.73
CA GLU A 159 -9.10 18.90 12.85
C GLU A 159 -9.26 20.41 12.80
N THR A 160 -9.43 20.98 11.62
CA THR A 160 -9.68 22.41 11.41
C THR A 160 -11.08 22.68 10.87
N ASN A 161 -11.57 23.92 11.06
CA ASN A 161 -12.72 24.43 10.33
C ASN A 161 -12.30 25.03 8.97
N GLU A 162 -13.26 25.59 8.22
CA GLU A 162 -13.05 26.25 6.93
C GLU A 162 -12.06 27.42 6.98
N TYR A 163 -11.94 28.08 8.12
CA TYR A 163 -11.02 29.21 8.36
C TYR A 163 -9.62 28.76 8.84
N GLY A 164 -9.38 27.44 8.94
CA GLY A 164 -8.12 26.91 9.43
C GLY A 164 -7.93 27.03 10.95
N HIS A 165 -8.99 27.27 11.72
CA HIS A 165 -8.92 27.25 13.18
C HIS A 165 -9.01 25.81 13.69
N LEU A 166 -8.24 25.52 14.74
CA LEU A 166 -8.24 24.21 15.39
C LEU A 166 -9.55 24.01 16.17
N ILE A 167 -10.26 22.92 15.90
CA ILE A 167 -11.52 22.57 16.55
C ILE A 167 -11.46 21.27 17.35
N ARG A 168 -10.56 20.35 16.96
CA ARG A 168 -10.38 19.06 17.68
C ARG A 168 -8.97 18.56 17.57
N THR A 169 -8.52 17.85 18.60
CA THR A 169 -7.25 17.12 18.60
C THR A 169 -7.43 15.74 19.20
N ASP A 170 -6.74 14.75 18.64
CA ASP A 170 -6.70 13.39 19.17
C ASP A 170 -5.26 12.85 19.14
N LYS A 171 -4.98 11.88 20.01
CA LYS A 171 -3.74 11.13 20.04
C LYS A 171 -4.05 9.64 20.07
N PHE A 172 -3.59 8.92 19.06
CA PHE A 172 -3.76 7.48 18.93
C PHE A 172 -2.44 6.76 19.21
N ILE A 173 -2.44 5.84 20.16
CA ILE A 173 -1.25 5.05 20.51
C ILE A 173 -1.26 3.77 19.68
N TYR A 174 -0.09 3.31 19.21
CA TYR A 174 0.11 2.04 18.53
C TYR A 174 1.37 1.33 19.04
N ARG A 175 1.39 0.00 18.95
CA ARG A 175 2.51 -0.85 19.38
C ARG A 175 3.63 -0.81 18.34
N PHE A 176 4.66 -0.02 18.61
CA PHE A 176 5.81 0.12 17.72
C PHE A 176 6.72 -1.11 17.78
N GLY A 177 7.21 -1.57 16.62
CA GLY A 177 8.19 -2.66 16.53
C GLY A 177 7.62 -4.08 16.62
N GLN A 178 6.30 -4.24 16.81
CA GLN A 178 5.62 -5.55 16.94
C GLN A 178 4.94 -5.99 15.64
N ASN A 179 5.55 -5.77 14.50
CA ASN A 179 5.13 -6.14 13.13
C ASN A 179 3.62 -6.28 12.87
N GLN A 180 3.00 -7.44 13.22
CA GLN A 180 1.59 -7.70 12.95
C GLN A 180 0.67 -6.84 13.83
N LYS A 181 1.01 -6.69 15.12
CA LYS A 181 0.24 -5.85 16.06
C LYS A 181 0.31 -4.37 15.67
N THR A 182 1.51 -3.90 15.28
CA THR A 182 1.69 -2.54 14.72
C THR A 182 0.77 -2.32 13.53
N ARG A 183 0.70 -3.27 12.60
CA ARG A 183 -0.16 -3.17 11.43
C ARG A 183 -1.64 -3.07 11.81
N THR A 184 -2.11 -3.95 12.68
CA THR A 184 -3.50 -3.95 13.15
C THR A 184 -3.88 -2.62 13.82
N ASP A 185 -3.00 -2.10 14.69
CA ASP A 185 -3.24 -0.82 15.37
C ASP A 185 -3.31 0.34 14.34
N LEU A 186 -2.42 0.37 13.35
CA LEU A 186 -2.43 1.39 12.30
C LEU A 186 -3.66 1.29 11.38
N GLU A 187 -4.15 0.07 11.10
CA GLU A 187 -5.41 -0.15 10.37
C GLU A 187 -6.62 0.38 11.15
N GLN A 188 -6.63 0.20 12.47
CA GLN A 188 -7.68 0.76 13.34
C GLN A 188 -7.63 2.29 13.38
N ILE A 189 -6.44 2.89 13.45
CA ILE A 189 -6.27 4.34 13.41
C ILE A 189 -6.77 4.88 12.06
N ALA A 190 -6.37 4.29 10.95
CA ALA A 190 -6.83 4.70 9.62
C ALA A 190 -8.36 4.61 9.49
N SER A 191 -8.98 3.58 10.07
CA SER A 191 -10.43 3.45 10.09
C SER A 191 -11.12 4.57 10.88
N LYS A 192 -10.57 4.96 12.05
CA LYS A 192 -11.10 6.09 12.84
C LYS A 192 -10.98 7.41 12.08
N VAL A 193 -9.82 7.66 11.47
CA VAL A 193 -9.57 8.86 10.66
C VAL A 193 -10.55 8.93 9.48
N LYS A 194 -10.72 7.82 8.77
CA LYS A 194 -11.66 7.70 7.65
C LYS A 194 -13.10 7.98 8.09
N ASN A 195 -13.54 7.41 9.22
CA ASN A 195 -14.89 7.67 9.74
C ASN A 195 -15.10 9.14 10.04
N LEU A 196 -14.14 9.78 10.75
CA LEU A 196 -14.19 11.21 11.03
C LEU A 196 -14.22 12.05 9.75
N ALA A 197 -13.41 11.68 8.74
CA ALA A 197 -13.38 12.37 7.44
C ALA A 197 -14.74 12.31 6.74
N LEU A 198 -15.39 11.15 6.73
CA LEU A 198 -16.72 10.98 6.13
C LEU A 198 -17.83 11.72 6.92
N GLU A 199 -17.78 11.64 8.26
CA GLU A 199 -18.74 12.33 9.14
C GLU A 199 -18.69 13.86 8.97
N THR A 200 -17.48 14.41 8.78
CA THR A 200 -17.25 15.85 8.69
C THR A 200 -17.14 16.37 7.27
N GLY A 201 -17.08 15.48 6.27
CA GLY A 201 -16.87 15.85 4.87
C GLY A 201 -15.50 16.48 4.58
N LYS A 202 -14.47 16.21 5.40
CA LYS A 202 -13.16 16.86 5.37
C LYS A 202 -12.08 15.99 4.78
N ASP A 203 -11.19 16.60 4.00
CA ASP A 203 -9.99 15.93 3.46
C ASP A 203 -9.00 15.54 4.56
N VAL A 204 -8.28 14.46 4.32
CA VAL A 204 -7.20 14.02 5.21
C VAL A 204 -5.86 14.52 4.67
N ILE A 205 -5.02 15.07 5.54
CA ILE A 205 -3.72 15.65 5.19
C ILE A 205 -2.61 14.90 5.94
N ILE A 206 -1.58 14.48 5.22
CA ILE A 206 -0.38 13.85 5.79
C ILE A 206 0.89 14.51 5.25
N GLU A 207 2.00 14.30 5.91
CA GLU A 207 3.30 14.68 5.36
C GLU A 207 3.70 13.78 4.18
N GLY A 208 4.25 14.37 3.13
CA GLY A 208 4.83 13.65 2.00
C GLY A 208 6.33 13.43 2.21
N LEU A 209 6.75 12.43 2.98
CA LEU A 209 8.16 12.11 3.17
C LEU A 209 8.71 11.33 1.98
N ASP A 210 9.69 11.91 1.27
CA ASP A 210 10.43 11.21 0.23
C ASP A 210 11.57 10.38 0.86
N PHE A 211 11.35 9.07 0.96
CA PHE A 211 12.32 8.14 1.52
C PHE A 211 13.42 7.73 0.54
N GLN A 212 13.30 8.00 -0.75
CA GLN A 212 14.35 7.66 -1.70
C GLN A 212 15.55 8.59 -1.53
N SER A 213 15.34 9.87 -1.36
CA SER A 213 16.38 10.86 -1.06
C SER A 213 17.02 10.65 0.32
N THR A 214 16.28 10.16 1.28
CA THR A 214 16.76 9.89 2.65
C THR A 214 17.64 8.63 2.70
N LYS A 215 17.37 7.59 1.91
CA LYS A 215 18.22 6.39 1.81
C LYS A 215 19.63 6.74 1.33
N ALA A 216 19.75 7.61 0.32
CA ALA A 216 21.05 8.06 -0.20
C ALA A 216 21.87 8.84 0.83
N LYS A 217 21.23 9.72 1.63
CA LYS A 217 21.90 10.53 2.65
C LYS A 217 22.30 9.73 3.89
N THR A 218 21.59 8.65 4.23
CA THR A 218 21.89 7.81 5.40
C THR A 218 23.09 6.90 5.19
N ILE A 219 23.38 6.51 3.94
CA ILE A 219 24.57 5.72 3.59
C ILE A 219 25.85 6.55 3.77
N ALA A 220 25.80 7.87 3.58
CA ALA A 220 26.96 8.76 3.60
C ALA A 220 27.45 9.16 5.00
N LYS A 221 26.71 8.94 6.08
CA LYS A 221 27.11 9.31 7.44
C LYS A 221 27.43 8.09 8.32
N GLN A 222 28.71 7.82 8.51
CA GLN A 222 29.18 6.85 9.49
C GLN A 222 28.85 7.31 10.92
N GLY A 223 28.09 6.52 11.67
CA GLY A 223 27.82 6.76 13.09
C GLY A 223 26.77 5.83 13.70
N LYS A 224 27.15 5.09 14.74
CA LYS A 224 26.42 4.27 15.72
C LYS A 224 25.24 3.42 15.17
N GLN A 225 25.47 2.11 15.07
CA GLN A 225 24.55 1.10 14.50
C GLN A 225 23.11 1.15 15.06
N GLY A 226 22.92 1.46 16.34
CA GLY A 226 21.59 1.53 16.95
C GLY A 226 20.71 2.67 16.43
N ARG A 227 21.29 3.85 16.14
CA ARG A 227 20.52 4.99 15.58
C ARG A 227 20.05 4.70 14.16
N LYS A 228 20.89 4.03 13.33
CA LYS A 228 20.53 3.62 11.96
C LYS A 228 19.38 2.61 11.97
N TYR A 229 19.41 1.64 12.88
CA TYR A 229 18.36 0.63 13.02
C TYR A 229 17.02 1.25 13.43
N ASN A 230 17.01 2.10 14.46
CA ASN A 230 15.80 2.81 14.90
C ASN A 230 15.22 3.73 13.82
N HIS A 231 16.07 4.43 13.07
CA HIS A 231 15.62 5.25 11.94
C HIS A 231 15.00 4.39 10.83
N MET A 232 15.61 3.24 10.50
CA MET A 232 15.07 2.30 9.52
C MET A 232 13.71 1.76 9.95
N LEU A 233 13.55 1.36 11.22
CA LEU A 233 12.26 0.90 11.76
C LEU A 233 11.19 1.98 11.71
N HIS A 234 11.53 3.21 12.04
CA HIS A 234 10.61 4.35 11.96
C HIS A 234 10.18 4.61 10.51
N THR A 235 11.13 4.60 9.58
CA THR A 235 10.86 4.76 8.13
C THR A 235 9.94 3.68 7.59
N LEU A 236 10.16 2.42 8.00
CA LEU A 236 9.29 1.30 7.60
C LEU A 236 7.87 1.42 8.19
N ALA A 237 7.75 1.83 9.46
CA ALA A 237 6.46 2.02 10.11
C ALA A 237 5.68 3.18 9.47
N TYR A 238 6.36 4.28 9.15
CA TYR A 238 5.76 5.40 8.43
C TYR A 238 5.28 5.01 7.03
N SER A 239 6.11 4.33 6.25
CA SER A 239 5.72 3.87 4.91
C SER A 239 4.50 2.95 4.94
N LYS A 240 4.41 2.07 5.96
CA LYS A 240 3.22 1.25 6.20
C LYS A 240 2.00 2.10 6.54
N PHE A 241 2.16 3.08 7.45
CA PHE A 241 1.08 3.97 7.84
C PHE A 241 0.52 4.74 6.65
N VAL A 242 1.37 5.37 5.85
CA VAL A 242 0.97 6.08 4.64
C VAL A 242 0.21 5.16 3.69
N SER A 243 0.74 3.96 3.44
CA SER A 243 0.08 2.98 2.57
C SER A 243 -1.29 2.52 3.10
N ILE A 244 -1.42 2.34 4.41
CA ILE A 244 -2.69 1.94 5.05
C ILE A 244 -3.71 3.07 4.94
N VAL A 245 -3.32 4.31 5.27
CA VAL A 245 -4.21 5.49 5.21
C VAL A 245 -4.62 5.76 3.76
N ASP A 246 -3.66 5.73 2.82
CA ASP A 246 -3.90 5.94 1.39
C ASP A 246 -4.93 4.92 0.86
N ASN A 247 -4.71 3.64 1.10
CA ASN A 247 -5.65 2.58 0.71
C ASN A 247 -7.02 2.72 1.40
N CYS A 248 -7.04 3.11 2.68
CA CYS A 248 -8.29 3.28 3.42
C CYS A 248 -9.10 4.47 2.87
N CYS A 249 -8.45 5.61 2.64
CA CYS A 249 -9.05 6.81 2.07
C CYS A 249 -9.56 6.55 0.65
N TYR A 250 -8.71 5.98 -0.20
CA TYR A 250 -9.05 5.67 -1.59
C TYR A 250 -10.31 4.78 -1.71
N ARG A 251 -10.37 3.69 -0.94
CA ARG A 251 -11.52 2.75 -0.95
C ARG A 251 -12.82 3.35 -0.45
N ASN A 252 -12.76 4.43 0.30
CA ASN A 252 -13.93 5.06 0.91
C ASN A 252 -14.20 6.46 0.36
N HIS A 253 -13.62 6.80 -0.81
CA HIS A 253 -13.85 8.06 -1.50
C HIS A 253 -13.49 9.29 -0.65
N VAL A 254 -12.50 9.15 0.23
CA VAL A 254 -11.92 10.23 1.03
C VAL A 254 -10.67 10.75 0.33
N ASN A 255 -10.59 12.06 0.13
CA ASN A 255 -9.42 12.68 -0.47
C ASN A 255 -8.25 12.72 0.53
N LEU A 256 -7.06 12.27 0.09
CA LEU A 256 -5.82 12.29 0.86
C LEU A 256 -4.82 13.22 0.18
N ILE A 257 -4.42 14.28 0.87
CA ILE A 257 -3.47 15.27 0.37
C ILE A 257 -2.13 15.10 1.11
N LYS A 258 -1.04 15.03 0.33
CA LYS A 258 0.33 14.98 0.87
C LYS A 258 0.96 16.36 0.81
N VAL A 259 1.47 16.86 1.95
CA VAL A 259 2.09 18.17 2.04
C VAL A 259 3.58 18.08 2.35
N ASN A 260 4.33 19.14 2.04
CA ASN A 260 5.75 19.23 2.33
C ASN A 260 6.00 19.13 3.85
N PRO A 261 6.84 18.20 4.34
CA PRO A 261 7.12 17.99 5.76
C PRO A 261 8.04 19.05 6.39
N ALA A 262 8.66 19.91 5.60
CA ALA A 262 9.67 20.83 6.10
C ALA A 262 9.13 21.77 7.20
N TRP A 263 9.83 21.80 8.33
CA TRP A 263 9.61 22.76 9.42
C TRP A 263 8.27 22.66 10.16
N THR A 264 7.48 21.60 9.99
CA THR A 264 6.17 21.47 10.66
C THR A 264 6.25 21.57 12.18
N SER A 265 7.13 20.82 12.82
CA SER A 265 7.34 20.85 14.28
C SER A 265 7.96 22.17 14.75
N TRP A 266 8.86 22.77 13.96
CA TRP A 266 9.46 24.05 14.29
C TRP A 266 8.44 25.18 14.25
N ILE A 267 7.63 25.27 13.19
CA ILE A 267 6.52 26.22 13.06
C ILE A 267 5.53 26.04 14.22
N ALA A 268 5.18 24.79 14.54
CA ALA A 268 4.29 24.45 15.63
C ALA A 268 4.80 25.06 16.96
N SER A 269 6.07 24.81 17.30
CA SER A 269 6.68 25.28 18.54
C SER A 269 6.68 26.81 18.65
N HIS A 270 7.05 27.52 17.56
CA HIS A 270 7.23 28.98 17.61
C HIS A 270 5.94 29.77 17.44
N LYS A 271 4.92 29.18 16.79
CA LYS A 271 3.72 29.94 16.46
C LYS A 271 2.47 29.50 17.24
N PHE A 272 2.32 28.22 17.50
CA PHE A 272 1.04 27.67 17.99
C PHE A 272 1.12 27.05 19.38
N CYS A 273 2.24 26.39 19.72
CA CYS A 273 2.28 25.59 20.95
C CYS A 273 2.09 26.45 22.21
N HIS A 274 2.80 27.58 22.33
CA HIS A 274 2.71 28.43 23.52
C HIS A 274 1.33 29.13 23.64
N PRO A 275 0.83 29.88 22.63
CA PRO A 275 -0.42 30.61 22.81
C PRO A 275 -1.65 29.68 22.91
N MET A 276 -1.60 28.50 22.31
CA MET A 276 -2.71 27.53 22.33
C MET A 276 -2.52 26.41 23.36
N LYS A 277 -1.45 26.44 24.16
CA LYS A 277 -1.10 25.41 25.13
C LYS A 277 -1.05 24.00 24.57
N LEU A 278 -0.53 23.85 23.34
CA LEU A 278 -0.47 22.59 22.62
C LEU A 278 0.87 21.89 22.81
N ASN A 279 0.85 20.55 22.82
CA ASN A 279 2.04 19.75 22.66
C ASN A 279 2.60 19.90 21.24
N VAL A 280 3.94 19.83 21.06
CA VAL A 280 4.62 20.00 19.77
C VAL A 280 4.08 19.07 18.68
N HIS A 281 3.73 17.83 19.01
CA HIS A 281 3.20 16.88 18.05
C HIS A 281 1.76 17.21 17.60
N ILE A 282 0.93 17.67 18.54
CA ILE A 282 -0.41 18.19 18.19
C ILE A 282 -0.25 19.47 17.38
N GLY A 283 0.65 20.36 17.76
CA GLY A 283 0.98 21.54 16.98
C GLY A 283 1.46 21.20 15.56
N ALA A 284 2.29 20.14 15.40
CA ALA A 284 2.75 19.68 14.10
C ALA A 284 1.58 19.17 13.24
N SER A 285 0.70 18.33 13.77
CA SER A 285 -0.51 17.89 13.04
C SER A 285 -1.42 19.06 12.65
N TYR A 286 -1.49 20.10 13.49
CA TYR A 286 -2.22 21.32 13.17
C TYR A 286 -1.55 22.12 12.03
N VAL A 287 -0.22 22.27 12.04
CA VAL A 287 0.51 22.90 10.92
C VAL A 287 0.34 22.12 9.63
N ILE A 288 0.34 20.78 9.67
CA ILE A 288 0.08 19.89 8.54
C ILE A 288 -1.32 20.16 7.99
N ALA A 289 -2.35 20.20 8.86
CA ALA A 289 -3.71 20.52 8.50
C ALA A 289 -3.80 21.86 7.78
N ARG A 290 -3.34 22.95 8.40
CA ARG A 290 -3.34 24.29 7.81
C ARG A 290 -2.65 24.36 6.45
N ARG A 291 -1.50 23.66 6.33
CA ARG A 291 -0.74 23.61 5.07
C ARG A 291 -1.53 22.90 3.97
N GLY A 292 -2.22 21.80 4.28
CA GLY A 292 -3.10 21.10 3.34
C GLY A 292 -4.28 21.93 2.89
N GLN A 293 -4.81 22.76 3.77
CA GLN A 293 -5.89 23.69 3.48
C GLN A 293 -5.44 24.91 2.62
N GLY A 294 -4.12 25.13 2.52
CA GLY A 294 -3.52 26.22 1.76
C GLY A 294 -3.12 27.45 2.59
N PHE A 295 -3.19 27.36 3.93
CA PHE A 295 -2.75 28.47 4.79
C PHE A 295 -1.24 28.50 4.94
N TYR A 296 -0.63 29.64 4.66
CA TYR A 296 0.80 29.86 4.88
C TYR A 296 1.09 30.14 6.36
N ASN A 297 1.99 29.36 6.92
CA ASN A 297 2.42 29.51 8.32
C ASN A 297 3.79 30.21 8.37
N ARG A 298 3.82 31.51 8.02
CA ARG A 298 5.04 32.31 8.18
C ARG A 298 5.35 32.46 9.66
N VAL A 299 6.62 32.30 10.05
CA VAL A 299 7.15 32.63 11.37
C VAL A 299 8.05 33.83 11.18
N ASN A 300 7.79 34.90 11.91
CA ASN A 300 8.69 36.05 11.93
C ASN A 300 9.97 35.64 12.67
N THR A 301 11.08 35.58 11.96
CA THR A 301 12.40 35.25 12.52
C THR A 301 13.11 36.47 13.10
N ALA A 302 12.42 37.59 13.22
CA ALA A 302 12.94 38.78 13.87
C ALA A 302 12.60 38.73 15.38
N ALA A 303 13.48 38.15 16.18
CA ALA A 303 13.72 38.39 17.58
C ALA A 303 15.12 37.92 17.93
#